data_8f770d5287111f431cfe4900564d71db
#
_entry.id   8f770d5287111f431cfe4900564d71db
#
_cell.length_a   1.000
_cell.length_b   1.000
_cell.length_c   1.000
_cell.angle_alpha   90.00
_cell.angle_beta   90.00
_cell.angle_gamma   90.00
#
_symmetry.space_group_name_H-M   'P 1'
#
loop_
_entity.id
_entity.type
_entity.pdbx_description
1 polymer ?
#
loop_
_entity_poly.entity_id
_entity_poly.type
_entity_poly.pdbx_seq_one_letter_code
_entity_poly.pdbx_strand_id
1 'polypeptide(L)'
;MPEIFVINLVSSTARKANITRQLADLGLAFTLFPAVDGRQEEHRLFGKYDKNLNQHYRGKTLNKGQLACYASHYLLWQKCVELDHPIIVLEDDALLYPEPFLEFVNNIDALSRQFDCIRLFNNKRKTFSSYKVSGLNTVEIHKFNKGHVSATGYFLTPNGAQKLLQHSEHWYMAVDIYMDRFWVNGVECHGTVPACMTNDPKFDSDIGYGEREPRSFVARCRREWFNLNELTKRTLHILSGTKKTKN
;
A
#
# COMPACT_ATOMS: atom_id res chain seq x y z
N MET A 1 21.01 6.71 4.56
CA MET A 1 20.18 5.48 4.46
C MET A 1 18.73 5.89 4.69
N PRO A 2 17.76 5.28 3.99
CA PRO A 2 16.34 5.60 4.18
C PRO A 2 15.88 5.24 5.58
N GLU A 3 14.88 5.95 6.10
CA GLU A 3 14.20 5.52 7.30
C GLU A 3 13.23 4.37 6.97
N ILE A 4 13.36 3.26 7.69
CA ILE A 4 12.46 2.11 7.60
C ILE A 4 11.51 2.17 8.79
N PHE A 5 10.22 2.28 8.53
CA PHE A 5 9.18 2.23 9.54
C PHE A 5 8.44 0.90 9.48
N VAL A 6 8.33 0.24 10.63
CA VAL A 6 7.56 -1.00 10.77
C VAL A 6 6.30 -0.72 11.57
N ILE A 7 5.14 -0.82 10.90
CA ILE A 7 3.82 -0.71 11.55
C ILE A 7 3.61 -1.96 12.41
N ASN A 8 3.48 -1.79 13.72
CA ASN A 8 3.30 -2.90 14.65
C ASN A 8 2.26 -2.56 15.71
N LEU A 9 1.30 -3.45 15.92
CA LEU A 9 0.43 -3.39 17.09
C LEU A 9 1.22 -3.74 18.33
N VAL A 10 1.12 -2.93 19.38
CA VAL A 10 1.85 -3.14 20.64
C VAL A 10 1.63 -4.53 21.21
N SER A 11 0.43 -5.09 21.02
CA SER A 11 0.06 -6.45 21.44
C SER A 11 0.67 -7.57 20.58
N SER A 12 1.14 -7.28 19.35
CA SER A 12 1.66 -8.28 18.41
C SER A 12 3.14 -8.55 18.64
N THR A 13 3.51 -9.03 19.83
CA THR A 13 4.91 -9.22 20.26
C THR A 13 5.68 -10.24 19.42
N ALA A 14 5.03 -11.34 18.99
CA ALA A 14 5.66 -12.37 18.16
C ALA A 14 6.02 -11.83 16.77
N ARG A 15 5.14 -11.05 16.11
CA ARG A 15 5.41 -10.40 14.83
C ARG A 15 6.52 -9.37 14.97
N LYS A 16 6.45 -8.53 16.04
CA LYS A 16 7.52 -7.59 16.38
C LYS A 16 8.87 -8.28 16.46
N ALA A 17 8.98 -9.37 17.23
CA ALA A 17 10.22 -10.12 17.39
C ALA A 17 10.74 -10.69 16.06
N ASN A 18 9.83 -11.19 15.21
CA ASN A 18 10.18 -11.77 13.92
C ASN A 18 10.74 -10.73 12.94
N ILE A 19 10.05 -9.61 12.75
CA ILE A 19 10.50 -8.57 11.80
C ILE A 19 11.76 -7.86 12.34
N THR A 20 11.88 -7.65 13.66
CA THR A 20 13.09 -7.10 14.30
C THR A 20 14.31 -7.96 14.00
N ARG A 21 14.18 -9.29 14.14
CA ARG A 21 15.28 -10.21 13.83
C ARG A 21 15.67 -10.13 12.36
N GLN A 22 14.71 -10.18 11.43
CA GLN A 22 14.99 -10.11 9.99
C GLN A 22 15.76 -8.85 9.62
N LEU A 23 15.35 -7.67 10.13
CA LEU A 23 16.02 -6.39 9.85
C LEU A 23 17.39 -6.31 10.51
N ALA A 24 17.54 -6.84 11.74
CA ALA A 24 18.83 -6.93 12.44
C ALA A 24 19.81 -7.85 11.70
N ASP A 25 19.37 -9.01 11.21
CA ASP A 25 20.17 -9.95 10.42
C ASP A 25 20.68 -9.30 9.11
N LEU A 26 19.94 -8.31 8.59
CA LEU A 26 20.33 -7.52 7.41
C LEU A 26 21.19 -6.29 7.78
N GLY A 27 21.42 -6.02 9.06
CA GLY A 27 22.18 -4.84 9.52
C GLY A 27 21.44 -3.51 9.27
N LEU A 28 20.11 -3.54 9.13
CA LEU A 28 19.29 -2.37 8.81
C LEU A 28 18.69 -1.76 10.08
N ALA A 29 18.92 -0.44 10.25
CA ALA A 29 18.23 0.33 11.26
C ALA A 29 16.76 0.56 10.86
N PHE A 30 15.86 0.54 11.83
CA PHE A 30 14.43 0.76 11.62
C PHE A 30 13.76 1.36 12.86
N THR A 31 12.60 1.94 12.67
CA THR A 31 11.76 2.49 13.72
C THR A 31 10.46 1.70 13.79
N LEU A 32 10.11 1.18 14.98
CA LEU A 32 8.79 0.62 15.22
C LEU A 32 7.78 1.77 15.30
N PHE A 33 6.81 1.76 14.41
CA PHE A 33 5.72 2.72 14.39
C PHE A 33 4.48 2.09 15.03
N PRO A 34 4.00 2.63 16.18
CA PRO A 34 2.81 2.09 16.85
C PRO A 34 1.60 2.15 15.91
N ALA A 35 1.06 0.98 15.57
CA ALA A 35 -0.15 0.89 14.78
C ALA A 35 -1.34 1.45 15.55
N VAL A 36 -2.27 2.10 14.86
CA VAL A 36 -3.58 2.46 15.43
C VAL A 36 -4.32 1.15 15.74
N ASP A 37 -4.78 0.97 16.98
CA ASP A 37 -5.55 -0.19 17.40
C ASP A 37 -7.04 0.11 17.41
N GLY A 38 -7.75 -0.31 16.37
CA GLY A 38 -9.18 -0.11 16.24
C GLY A 38 -10.05 -0.85 17.27
N ARG A 39 -9.44 -1.72 18.11
CA ARG A 39 -10.15 -2.42 19.20
C ARG A 39 -10.21 -1.59 20.46
N GLN A 40 -9.26 -0.69 20.68
CA GLN A 40 -9.11 0.05 21.94
C GLN A 40 -9.87 1.36 21.95
N GLU A 41 -9.75 2.19 20.91
CA GLU A 41 -10.33 3.53 20.88
C GLU A 41 -10.82 3.94 19.48
N GLU A 42 -11.74 4.90 19.44
CA GLU A 42 -12.09 5.61 18.21
C GLU A 42 -11.01 6.64 17.91
N HIS A 43 -10.15 6.34 16.96
CA HIS A 43 -9.12 7.27 16.52
C HIS A 43 -9.73 8.43 15.71
N ARG A 44 -9.25 9.68 15.95
CA ARG A 44 -9.74 10.90 15.27
C ARG A 44 -9.84 10.77 13.74
N LEU A 45 -8.94 10.03 13.13
CA LEU A 45 -8.93 9.82 11.68
C LEU A 45 -10.11 8.96 11.20
N PHE A 46 -10.80 8.22 12.07
CA PHE A 46 -11.99 7.45 11.68
C PHE A 46 -13.13 8.37 11.22
N GLY A 47 -13.12 9.66 11.62
CA GLY A 47 -14.03 10.67 11.08
C GLY A 47 -13.91 10.89 9.57
N LYS A 48 -12.81 10.45 8.93
CA LYS A 48 -12.66 10.45 7.47
C LYS A 48 -13.42 9.33 6.77
N TYR A 49 -13.94 8.34 7.53
CA TYR A 49 -14.68 7.22 6.96
C TYR A 49 -16.05 7.62 6.48
N ASP A 50 -16.26 7.51 5.18
CA ASP A 50 -17.59 7.69 4.58
C ASP A 50 -18.26 6.33 4.36
N LYS A 51 -19.06 5.93 5.35
CA LYS A 51 -19.83 4.69 5.34
C LYS A 51 -20.81 4.64 4.16
N ASN A 52 -21.43 5.77 3.83
CA ASN A 52 -22.43 5.84 2.77
C ASN A 52 -21.78 5.63 1.39
N LEU A 53 -20.65 6.29 1.12
CA LEU A 53 -19.89 6.05 -0.11
C LEU A 53 -19.37 4.62 -0.18
N ASN A 54 -18.90 4.06 0.94
CA ASN A 54 -18.41 2.67 0.96
C ASN A 54 -19.53 1.68 0.63
N GLN A 55 -20.72 1.84 1.26
CA GLN A 55 -21.89 1.02 0.95
C GLN A 55 -22.37 1.23 -0.49
N HIS A 56 -22.40 2.48 -0.94
CA HIS A 56 -22.86 2.82 -2.27
C HIS A 56 -21.99 2.20 -3.37
N TYR A 57 -20.65 2.37 -3.26
CA TYR A 57 -19.72 1.95 -4.31
C TYR A 57 -19.23 0.51 -4.16
N ARG A 58 -19.09 0.04 -2.92
CA ARG A 58 -18.50 -1.28 -2.65
C ARG A 58 -19.53 -2.30 -2.17
N GLY A 59 -20.73 -1.85 -1.75
CA GLY A 59 -21.77 -2.69 -1.17
C GLY A 59 -21.36 -3.41 0.10
N LYS A 60 -20.48 -2.79 0.90
CA LYS A 60 -19.98 -3.29 2.17
C LYS A 60 -19.48 -2.13 3.04
N THR A 61 -19.19 -2.40 4.30
CA THR A 61 -18.56 -1.46 5.23
C THR A 61 -17.12 -1.88 5.54
N LEU A 62 -16.30 -0.93 5.97
CA LEU A 62 -15.01 -1.24 6.58
C LEU A 62 -15.23 -1.56 8.06
N ASN A 63 -14.51 -2.56 8.57
CA ASN A 63 -14.45 -2.82 10.00
C ASN A 63 -13.41 -1.91 10.69
N LYS A 64 -13.42 -1.90 12.02
CA LYS A 64 -12.49 -1.07 12.81
C LYS A 64 -11.02 -1.39 12.54
N GLY A 65 -10.66 -2.66 12.31
CA GLY A 65 -9.31 -3.06 11.97
C GLY A 65 -8.86 -2.52 10.60
N GLN A 66 -9.74 -2.49 9.61
CA GLN A 66 -9.45 -1.90 8.30
C GLN A 66 -9.29 -0.38 8.37
N LEU A 67 -10.09 0.30 9.21
CA LEU A 67 -9.95 1.74 9.45
C LEU A 67 -8.65 2.06 10.19
N ALA A 68 -8.28 1.25 11.17
CA ALA A 68 -7.06 1.38 11.94
C ALA A 68 -5.80 1.15 11.07
N CYS A 69 -5.83 0.13 10.20
CA CYS A 69 -4.79 -0.09 9.20
C CYS A 69 -4.65 1.14 8.28
N TYR A 70 -5.77 1.67 7.76
CA TYR A 70 -5.74 2.89 6.96
C TYR A 70 -5.13 4.06 7.72
N ALA A 71 -5.55 4.28 8.98
CA ALA A 71 -5.04 5.36 9.82
C ALA A 71 -3.53 5.24 10.05
N SER A 72 -3.01 4.05 10.28
CA SER A 72 -1.57 3.81 10.48
C SER A 72 -0.76 4.20 9.25
N HIS A 73 -1.19 3.78 8.05
CA HIS A 73 -0.54 4.18 6.80
C HIS A 73 -0.67 5.67 6.53
N TYR A 74 -1.84 6.26 6.78
CA TYR A 74 -2.08 7.70 6.61
C TYR A 74 -1.14 8.55 7.48
N LEU A 75 -0.95 8.15 8.75
CA LEU A 75 0.01 8.81 9.66
C LEU A 75 1.45 8.71 9.15
N LEU A 76 1.85 7.58 8.56
CA LEU A 76 3.18 7.44 7.96
C LEU A 76 3.33 8.25 6.68
N TRP A 77 2.26 8.46 5.89
CA TRP A 77 2.32 9.41 4.76
C TRP A 77 2.51 10.84 5.27
N GLN A 78 1.82 11.24 6.35
CA GLN A 78 2.06 12.55 6.99
C GLN A 78 3.51 12.65 7.50
N LYS A 79 4.02 11.59 8.13
CA LYS A 79 5.39 11.54 8.61
C LYS A 79 6.42 11.64 7.48
N CYS A 80 6.18 11.01 6.34
CA CYS A 80 7.04 11.11 5.16
C CYS A 80 7.13 12.55 4.63
N VAL A 81 5.99 13.26 4.60
CA VAL A 81 5.97 14.70 4.21
C VAL A 81 6.70 15.56 5.24
N GLU A 82 6.51 15.30 6.54
CA GLU A 82 7.16 16.03 7.64
C GLU A 82 8.68 15.88 7.61
N LEU A 83 9.16 14.66 7.34
CA LEU A 83 10.58 14.34 7.27
C LEU A 83 11.27 14.89 6.01
N ASP A 84 10.49 15.21 4.99
CA ASP A 84 10.97 15.67 3.67
C ASP A 84 12.04 14.76 3.04
N HIS A 85 11.99 13.46 3.32
CA HIS A 85 12.83 12.45 2.68
C HIS A 85 12.09 11.12 2.47
N PRO A 86 12.57 10.27 1.55
CA PRO A 86 11.95 8.98 1.26
C PRO A 86 11.99 8.03 2.46
N ILE A 87 10.92 7.23 2.60
CA ILE A 87 10.80 6.19 3.63
C ILE A 87 10.47 4.84 3.01
N ILE A 88 10.77 3.77 3.77
CA ILE A 88 10.20 2.44 3.55
C ILE A 88 9.18 2.18 4.66
N VAL A 89 8.00 1.73 4.27
CA VAL A 89 6.95 1.29 5.19
C VAL A 89 6.79 -0.21 5.07
N LEU A 90 6.83 -0.91 6.20
CA LEU A 90 6.62 -2.34 6.32
C LEU A 90 5.51 -2.62 7.33
N GLU A 91 4.67 -3.63 7.09
CA GLU A 91 3.83 -4.25 8.12
C GLU A 91 4.64 -5.30 8.88
N ASP A 92 4.28 -5.60 10.13
CA ASP A 92 5.03 -6.48 11.02
C ASP A 92 4.94 -7.97 10.66
N ASP A 93 4.03 -8.34 9.73
CA ASP A 93 3.90 -9.68 9.16
C ASP A 93 4.69 -9.87 7.85
N ALA A 94 5.55 -8.93 7.49
CA ALA A 94 6.40 -9.07 6.33
C ALA A 94 7.48 -10.15 6.52
N LEU A 95 7.67 -10.97 5.48
CA LEU A 95 8.81 -11.86 5.33
C LEU A 95 9.71 -11.32 4.22
N LEU A 96 10.90 -10.84 4.59
CA LEU A 96 11.84 -10.21 3.69
C LEU A 96 12.65 -11.26 2.91
N TYR A 97 12.89 -10.99 1.63
CA TYR A 97 13.89 -11.71 0.84
C TYR A 97 15.20 -10.94 0.91
N PRO A 98 16.23 -11.47 1.61
CA PRO A 98 17.41 -10.72 2.00
C PRO A 98 18.11 -9.99 0.85
N GLU A 99 18.49 -10.71 -0.20
CA GLU A 99 19.27 -10.16 -1.31
C GLU A 99 18.49 -9.09 -2.09
N PRO A 100 17.24 -9.33 -2.59
CA PRO A 100 16.50 -8.32 -3.30
C PRO A 100 16.16 -7.09 -2.43
N PHE A 101 15.88 -7.31 -1.13
CA PHE A 101 15.54 -6.23 -0.23
C PHE A 101 16.74 -5.32 0.05
N LEU A 102 17.92 -5.90 0.35
CA LEU A 102 19.16 -5.14 0.56
C LEU A 102 19.56 -4.36 -0.69
N GLU A 103 19.49 -4.97 -1.86
CA GLU A 103 19.80 -4.29 -3.11
C GLU A 103 18.87 -3.08 -3.31
N PHE A 104 17.57 -3.26 -3.07
CA PHE A 104 16.60 -2.17 -3.16
C PHE A 104 16.94 -1.04 -2.20
N VAL A 105 17.20 -1.35 -0.92
CA VAL A 105 17.53 -0.36 0.13
C VAL A 105 18.78 0.44 -0.24
N ASN A 106 19.81 -0.21 -0.77
CA ASN A 106 21.06 0.42 -1.14
C ASN A 106 20.95 1.36 -2.36
N ASN A 107 19.88 1.26 -3.14
CA ASN A 107 19.66 2.06 -4.34
C ASN A 107 18.55 3.12 -4.20
N ILE A 108 18.04 3.35 -3.00
CA ILE A 108 16.90 4.25 -2.75
C ILE A 108 17.12 5.67 -3.27
N ASP A 109 18.32 6.23 -3.12
CA ASP A 109 18.60 7.60 -3.56
C ASP A 109 18.45 7.76 -5.08
N ALA A 110 18.81 6.75 -5.84
CA ALA A 110 18.62 6.75 -7.29
C ALA A 110 17.15 6.54 -7.67
N LEU A 111 16.44 5.67 -6.94
CA LEU A 111 15.03 5.36 -7.16
C LEU A 111 14.11 6.52 -6.78
N SER A 112 14.43 7.26 -5.71
CA SER A 112 13.63 8.39 -5.23
C SER A 112 13.53 9.55 -6.22
N ARG A 113 14.49 9.67 -7.12
CA ARG A 113 14.49 10.68 -8.18
C ARG A 113 13.55 10.34 -9.34
N GLN A 114 13.12 9.08 -9.44
CA GLN A 114 12.38 8.56 -10.58
C GLN A 114 10.95 8.13 -10.21
N PHE A 115 10.75 7.70 -8.97
CA PHE A 115 9.52 7.03 -8.55
C PHE A 115 8.95 7.64 -7.27
N ASP A 116 7.66 7.90 -7.25
CA ASP A 116 6.95 8.38 -6.05
C ASP A 116 6.68 7.25 -5.04
N CYS A 117 6.37 6.05 -5.55
CA CYS A 117 6.08 4.87 -4.74
C CYS A 117 6.47 3.60 -5.51
N ILE A 118 7.07 2.64 -4.81
CA ILE A 118 7.37 1.31 -5.35
C ILE A 118 6.87 0.26 -4.36
N ARG A 119 6.01 -0.66 -4.83
CA ARG A 119 5.55 -1.80 -4.05
C ARG A 119 6.64 -2.86 -3.99
N LEU A 120 6.95 -3.33 -2.79
CA LEU A 120 8.00 -4.32 -2.54
C LEU A 120 7.44 -5.75 -2.47
N PHE A 121 6.12 -5.86 -2.48
CA PHE A 121 5.36 -7.09 -2.33
C PHE A 121 4.89 -7.64 -3.69
N ASN A 122 4.70 -8.95 -3.78
CA ASN A 122 4.11 -9.61 -4.96
C ASN A 122 2.74 -9.05 -5.32
N ASN A 123 2.49 -8.89 -6.62
CA ASN A 123 1.14 -8.56 -7.08
C ASN A 123 0.19 -9.75 -6.86
N LYS A 124 -0.80 -9.59 -5.99
CA LYS A 124 -1.78 -10.64 -5.63
C LYS A 124 -2.89 -10.83 -6.65
N ARG A 125 -2.93 -10.05 -7.73
CA ARG A 125 -3.97 -10.19 -8.74
C ARG A 125 -3.75 -11.41 -9.62
N LYS A 126 -4.83 -12.12 -9.93
CA LYS A 126 -4.78 -13.30 -10.82
C LYS A 126 -4.33 -12.95 -12.24
N THR A 127 -4.65 -11.75 -12.71
CA THR A 127 -4.31 -11.28 -14.06
C THR A 127 -3.87 -9.83 -14.02
N PHE A 128 -2.67 -9.58 -14.48
CA PHE A 128 -2.08 -8.25 -14.69
C PHE A 128 -1.05 -8.33 -15.81
N SER A 129 -0.62 -7.18 -16.29
CA SER A 129 0.59 -7.03 -17.10
C SER A 129 1.50 -5.99 -16.48
N SER A 130 2.78 -6.14 -16.70
CA SER A 130 3.80 -5.17 -16.32
C SER A 130 4.88 -5.10 -17.37
N TYR A 131 5.64 -4.03 -17.35
CA TYR A 131 6.84 -3.87 -18.15
C TYR A 131 7.94 -3.18 -17.35
N LYS A 132 9.18 -3.53 -17.62
CA LYS A 132 10.35 -2.96 -16.99
C LYS A 132 10.47 -1.48 -17.32
N VAL A 133 10.72 -0.65 -16.31
CA VAL A 133 10.96 0.81 -16.43
C VAL A 133 12.33 1.21 -15.89
N SER A 134 12.90 0.42 -14.97
CA SER A 134 14.26 0.58 -14.45
C SER A 134 14.79 -0.78 -13.97
N GLY A 135 16.07 -0.89 -13.68
CA GLY A 135 16.66 -2.13 -13.18
C GLY A 135 17.87 -1.83 -12.30
N LEU A 136 18.03 -2.68 -11.30
CA LEU A 136 19.23 -2.86 -10.53
C LEU A 136 19.92 -4.15 -11.00
N ASN A 137 20.83 -4.75 -10.21
CA ASN A 137 21.50 -5.97 -10.64
C ASN A 137 20.58 -7.20 -10.63
N THR A 138 19.87 -7.42 -9.50
CA THR A 138 19.00 -8.60 -9.30
C THR A 138 17.51 -8.23 -9.24
N VAL A 139 17.18 -6.93 -9.10
CA VAL A 139 15.82 -6.42 -8.96
C VAL A 139 15.50 -5.46 -10.10
N GLU A 140 14.39 -5.67 -10.76
CA GLU A 140 13.83 -4.76 -11.75
C GLU A 140 12.66 -3.96 -11.16
N ILE A 141 12.50 -2.72 -11.60
CA ILE A 141 11.31 -1.92 -11.30
C ILE A 141 10.39 -1.99 -12.51
N HIS A 142 9.20 -2.50 -12.29
CA HIS A 142 8.16 -2.62 -13.31
C HIS A 142 7.03 -1.64 -13.07
N LYS A 143 6.44 -1.14 -14.16
CA LYS A 143 5.15 -0.45 -14.13
C LYS A 143 4.03 -1.46 -14.37
N PHE A 144 3.03 -1.46 -13.49
CA PHE A 144 1.91 -2.40 -13.52
C PHE A 144 0.64 -1.72 -14.01
N ASN A 145 -0.17 -2.46 -14.79
CA ASN A 145 -1.49 -2.00 -15.23
C ASN A 145 -2.60 -2.20 -14.19
N LYS A 146 -2.29 -2.89 -13.09
CA LYS A 146 -3.18 -3.11 -11.94
C LYS A 146 -2.38 -3.09 -10.65
N GLY A 147 -2.97 -2.54 -9.59
CA GLY A 147 -2.36 -2.50 -8.28
C GLY A 147 -2.16 -3.86 -7.61
N HIS A 148 -1.41 -3.90 -6.54
CA HIS A 148 -0.88 -5.12 -5.92
C HIS A 148 -1.84 -5.81 -4.94
N VAL A 149 -2.90 -5.10 -4.47
CA VAL A 149 -3.84 -5.60 -3.43
C VAL A 149 -3.11 -5.99 -2.13
N SER A 150 -2.17 -5.14 -1.73
CA SER A 150 -1.42 -5.28 -0.49
C SER A 150 -0.76 -3.96 -0.13
N ALA A 151 -0.68 -3.65 1.16
CA ALA A 151 0.09 -2.54 1.71
C ALA A 151 1.26 -3.03 2.59
N THR A 152 1.56 -4.32 2.59
CA THR A 152 2.54 -5.00 3.47
C THR A 152 3.94 -4.39 3.40
N GLY A 153 4.34 -3.86 2.23
CA GLY A 153 5.62 -3.16 2.12
C GLY A 153 5.72 -2.31 0.85
N TYR A 154 6.19 -1.08 1.04
CA TYR A 154 6.40 -0.14 -0.04
C TYR A 154 7.42 0.94 0.32
N PHE A 155 8.07 1.46 -0.70
CA PHE A 155 8.85 2.67 -0.69
C PHE A 155 7.96 3.86 -1.04
N LEU A 156 8.19 5.03 -0.42
CA LEU A 156 7.40 6.24 -0.63
C LEU A 156 8.26 7.49 -0.52
N THR A 157 8.12 8.40 -1.49
CA THR A 157 8.72 9.73 -1.42
C THR A 157 7.78 10.76 -0.81
N PRO A 158 8.26 11.93 -0.32
CA PRO A 158 7.41 13.01 0.15
C PRO A 158 6.36 13.44 -0.89
N ASN A 159 6.74 13.54 -2.17
CA ASN A 159 5.81 13.86 -3.25
C ASN A 159 4.72 12.79 -3.42
N GLY A 160 5.09 11.51 -3.37
CA GLY A 160 4.13 10.41 -3.40
C GLY A 160 3.20 10.42 -2.19
N ALA A 161 3.74 10.69 -1.00
CA ALA A 161 2.97 10.82 0.23
C ALA A 161 1.97 11.99 0.16
N GLN A 162 2.39 13.15 -0.34
CA GLN A 162 1.53 14.31 -0.51
C GLN A 162 0.36 14.02 -1.46
N LYS A 163 0.61 13.35 -2.60
CA LYS A 163 -0.43 12.92 -3.53
C LYS A 163 -1.43 11.97 -2.86
N LEU A 164 -0.95 10.97 -2.10
CA LEU A 164 -1.84 10.06 -1.36
C LEU A 164 -2.69 10.80 -0.32
N LEU A 165 -2.12 11.72 0.43
CA LEU A 165 -2.85 12.53 1.43
C LEU A 165 -3.91 13.42 0.77
N GLN A 166 -3.56 14.09 -0.32
CA GLN A 166 -4.42 15.05 -1.03
C GLN A 166 -5.72 14.41 -1.56
N HIS A 167 -5.67 13.14 -1.96
CA HIS A 167 -6.82 12.39 -2.47
C HIS A 167 -7.46 11.45 -1.44
N SER A 168 -7.12 11.59 -0.15
CA SER A 168 -7.57 10.74 0.97
C SER A 168 -8.43 11.52 1.98
N GLU A 169 -9.30 12.40 1.51
CA GLU A 169 -10.24 13.14 2.38
C GLU A 169 -11.35 12.23 2.89
N HIS A 170 -11.90 11.38 2.03
CA HIS A 170 -12.97 10.43 2.35
C HIS A 170 -12.51 8.99 2.16
N TRP A 171 -12.53 8.23 3.24
CA TRP A 171 -12.17 6.81 3.22
C TRP A 171 -13.42 5.96 2.95
N TYR A 172 -13.51 5.36 1.80
CA TYR A 172 -14.62 4.48 1.44
C TYR A 172 -14.16 3.13 0.84
N MET A 173 -12.89 2.79 1.06
CA MET A 173 -12.28 1.50 0.72
C MET A 173 -11.06 1.25 1.60
N ALA A 174 -10.60 0.00 1.68
CA ALA A 174 -9.39 -0.35 2.39
C ALA A 174 -8.17 0.35 1.77
N VAL A 175 -7.14 0.59 2.57
CA VAL A 175 -5.95 1.37 2.21
C VAL A 175 -5.21 0.80 1.01
N ASP A 176 -5.07 -0.52 0.93
CA ASP A 176 -4.44 -1.22 -0.18
C ASP A 176 -5.17 -0.99 -1.51
N ILE A 177 -6.51 -1.03 -1.48
CA ILE A 177 -7.36 -0.74 -2.64
C ILE A 177 -7.27 0.74 -3.03
N TYR A 178 -7.19 1.64 -2.06
CA TYR A 178 -7.00 3.07 -2.31
C TYR A 178 -5.65 3.34 -2.98
N MET A 179 -4.57 2.79 -2.44
CA MET A 179 -3.23 2.93 -3.01
C MET A 179 -3.12 2.35 -4.43
N ASP A 180 -3.96 1.37 -4.77
CA ASP A 180 -4.00 0.77 -6.11
C ASP A 180 -4.68 1.65 -7.16
N ARG A 181 -5.34 2.75 -6.77
CA ARG A 181 -6.10 3.64 -7.67
C ARG A 181 -5.23 4.78 -8.20
N PHE A 182 -4.12 4.44 -8.84
CA PHE A 182 -3.15 5.39 -9.40
C PHE A 182 -3.79 6.43 -10.34
N TRP A 183 -4.90 6.09 -11.02
CA TRP A 183 -5.68 7.01 -11.85
C TRP A 183 -6.51 8.03 -11.07
N VAL A 184 -6.57 7.90 -9.74
CA VAL A 184 -7.24 8.83 -8.81
C VAL A 184 -6.23 9.56 -7.95
N ASN A 185 -5.32 8.83 -7.31
CA ASN A 185 -4.37 9.41 -6.37
C ASN A 185 -3.10 9.97 -7.05
N GLY A 186 -2.90 9.71 -8.35
CA GLY A 186 -1.76 10.22 -9.11
C GLY A 186 -0.41 9.57 -8.77
N VAL A 187 -0.41 8.49 -7.96
CA VAL A 187 0.79 7.71 -7.62
C VAL A 187 0.84 6.47 -8.47
N GLU A 188 1.70 6.47 -9.49
CA GLU A 188 1.81 5.38 -10.45
C GLU A 188 2.13 4.03 -9.78
N CYS A 189 1.60 2.96 -10.35
CA CYS A 189 1.75 1.63 -9.79
C CYS A 189 3.06 0.99 -10.25
N HIS A 190 4.13 1.23 -9.50
CA HIS A 190 5.40 0.55 -9.67
C HIS A 190 5.59 -0.55 -8.62
N GLY A 191 6.38 -1.55 -8.95
CA GLY A 191 6.72 -2.64 -8.04
C GLY A 191 8.00 -3.35 -8.46
N THR A 192 8.58 -4.09 -7.53
CA THR A 192 9.81 -4.86 -7.75
C THR A 192 9.53 -6.22 -8.39
N VAL A 193 10.42 -6.67 -9.27
CA VAL A 193 10.42 -7.99 -9.89
C VAL A 193 11.89 -8.51 -9.89
N PRO A 194 12.18 -9.59 -9.15
CA PRO A 194 11.30 -10.27 -8.20
C PRO A 194 10.85 -9.37 -7.06
N ALA A 195 9.80 -9.78 -6.34
CA ALA A 195 9.40 -9.09 -5.13
C ALA A 195 10.50 -9.13 -4.07
N CYS A 196 10.59 -8.08 -3.25
CA CYS A 196 11.53 -8.03 -2.14
C CYS A 196 11.01 -8.70 -0.86
N MET A 197 9.71 -9.04 -0.80
CA MET A 197 9.06 -9.62 0.38
C MET A 197 7.74 -10.31 0.05
N THR A 198 7.26 -11.06 1.03
CA THR A 198 5.90 -11.64 1.07
C THR A 198 5.30 -11.49 2.47
N ASN A 199 4.06 -11.96 2.71
CA ASN A 199 3.57 -12.14 4.08
C ASN A 199 4.17 -13.43 4.67
N ASP A 200 4.55 -13.38 5.95
CA ASP A 200 5.00 -14.58 6.66
C ASP A 200 3.79 -15.49 6.91
N PRO A 201 3.79 -16.72 6.34
CA PRO A 201 2.67 -17.65 6.48
C PRO A 201 2.42 -18.14 7.91
N LYS A 202 3.34 -17.86 8.84
CA LYS A 202 3.19 -18.18 10.26
C LYS A 202 2.18 -17.28 10.98
N PHE A 203 1.83 -16.15 10.39
CA PHE A 203 0.95 -15.18 11.01
C PHE A 203 -0.35 -15.02 10.23
N ASP A 204 -1.47 -15.22 10.92
CA ASP A 204 -2.80 -14.89 10.40
C ASP A 204 -3.03 -13.38 10.40
N SER A 205 -3.93 -12.89 9.56
CA SER A 205 -4.26 -11.46 9.49
C SER A 205 -5.02 -11.00 10.74
N ASP A 206 -4.48 -10.01 11.46
CA ASP A 206 -5.14 -9.40 12.64
C ASP A 206 -6.34 -8.51 12.26
N ILE A 207 -6.47 -8.13 11.00
CA ILE A 207 -7.47 -7.15 10.54
C ILE A 207 -8.88 -7.73 10.54
N GLY A 208 -9.02 -9.06 10.39
CA GLY A 208 -10.29 -9.75 10.24
C GLY A 208 -11.07 -9.29 8.99
N TYR A 209 -11.71 -10.22 8.32
CA TYR A 209 -12.65 -9.88 7.24
C TYR A 209 -14.05 -9.91 7.84
N GLY A 210 -14.72 -8.75 7.91
CA GLY A 210 -16.10 -8.68 8.38
C GLY A 210 -17.03 -9.62 7.61
N GLU A 211 -18.14 -10.02 8.22
CA GLU A 211 -19.14 -10.89 7.64
C GLU A 211 -19.67 -10.34 6.31
N ARG A 212 -19.91 -11.24 5.36
CA ARG A 212 -20.48 -10.87 4.08
C ARG A 212 -21.99 -10.79 4.19
N GLU A 213 -22.54 -9.62 4.37
CA GLU A 213 -23.97 -9.41 4.24
C GLU A 213 -24.46 -9.66 2.80
N PRO A 214 -25.63 -10.32 2.62
CA PRO A 214 -26.23 -10.49 1.30
C PRO A 214 -26.59 -9.12 0.72
N ARG A 215 -26.15 -8.88 -0.51
CA ARG A 215 -26.39 -7.62 -1.22
C ARG A 215 -27.72 -7.65 -1.99
N SER A 216 -28.50 -6.58 -1.89
CA SER A 216 -29.66 -6.37 -2.75
C SER A 216 -29.26 -6.31 -4.24
N PHE A 217 -30.20 -6.58 -5.14
CA PHE A 217 -29.97 -6.48 -6.58
C PHE A 217 -29.47 -5.08 -6.98
N VAL A 218 -30.09 -4.03 -6.44
CA VAL A 218 -29.69 -2.64 -6.70
C VAL A 218 -28.25 -2.36 -6.25
N ALA A 219 -27.85 -2.87 -5.08
CA ALA A 219 -26.46 -2.72 -4.60
C ALA A 219 -25.46 -3.46 -5.50
N ARG A 220 -25.85 -4.59 -6.10
CA ARG A 220 -25.01 -5.30 -7.09
C ARG A 220 -24.85 -4.46 -8.37
N CYS A 221 -25.93 -3.93 -8.91
CA CYS A 221 -25.89 -3.09 -10.12
C CYS A 221 -25.02 -1.83 -9.90
N ARG A 222 -25.18 -1.15 -8.76
CA ARG A 222 -24.36 0.03 -8.41
C ARG A 222 -22.89 -0.32 -8.32
N ARG A 223 -22.56 -1.44 -7.70
CA ARG A 223 -21.17 -1.91 -7.61
C ARG A 223 -20.57 -2.21 -8.98
N GLU A 224 -21.32 -2.89 -9.86
CA GLU A 224 -20.82 -3.20 -11.21
C GLU A 224 -20.66 -1.92 -12.04
N TRP A 225 -21.57 -0.96 -11.90
CA TRP A 225 -21.42 0.36 -12.52
C TRP A 225 -20.16 1.09 -12.02
N PHE A 226 -19.94 1.07 -10.71
CA PHE A 226 -18.70 1.63 -10.12
C PHE A 226 -17.46 0.94 -10.69
N ASN A 227 -17.44 -0.40 -10.73
CA ASN A 227 -16.31 -1.16 -11.25
C ASN A 227 -16.05 -0.84 -12.74
N LEU A 228 -17.10 -0.66 -13.54
CA LEU A 228 -16.98 -0.29 -14.94
C LEU A 228 -16.39 1.13 -15.10
N ASN A 229 -16.87 2.08 -14.31
CA ASN A 229 -16.34 3.45 -14.29
C ASN A 229 -14.85 3.46 -13.88
N GLU A 230 -14.48 2.72 -12.85
CA GLU A 230 -13.08 2.56 -12.43
C GLU A 230 -12.20 1.92 -13.52
N LEU A 231 -12.73 0.90 -14.20
CA LEU A 231 -12.05 0.28 -15.34
C LEU A 231 -11.81 1.29 -16.47
N THR A 232 -12.84 2.06 -16.82
CA THR A 232 -12.74 3.09 -17.87
C THR A 232 -11.71 4.15 -17.52
N LYS A 233 -11.77 4.72 -16.30
CA LYS A 233 -10.80 5.73 -15.83
C LYS A 233 -9.37 5.19 -15.84
N ARG A 234 -9.17 3.98 -15.33
CA ARG A 234 -7.85 3.33 -15.35
C ARG A 234 -7.34 3.13 -16.77
N THR A 235 -8.19 2.63 -17.68
CA THR A 235 -7.81 2.41 -19.08
C THR A 235 -7.42 3.72 -19.76
N LEU A 236 -8.21 4.79 -19.59
CA LEU A 236 -7.90 6.11 -20.13
C LEU A 236 -6.58 6.65 -19.57
N HIS A 237 -6.33 6.49 -18.27
CA HIS A 237 -5.07 6.91 -17.64
C HIS A 237 -3.87 6.16 -18.26
N ILE A 238 -3.96 4.84 -18.42
CA ILE A 238 -2.89 4.02 -19.03
C ILE A 238 -2.63 4.48 -20.47
N LEU A 239 -3.68 4.68 -21.27
CA LEU A 239 -3.55 5.11 -22.67
C LEU A 239 -2.96 6.52 -22.80
N SER A 240 -3.30 7.45 -21.88
CA SER A 240 -2.73 8.80 -21.87
C SER A 240 -1.25 8.80 -21.48
N GLY A 241 -0.85 7.93 -20.55
CA GLY A 241 0.55 7.77 -20.14
C GLY A 241 1.45 7.20 -21.23
N THR A 242 0.94 6.28 -22.04
CA THR A 242 1.72 5.70 -23.17
C THR A 242 1.98 6.70 -24.30
N LYS A 243 1.20 7.76 -24.42
CA LYS A 243 1.44 8.83 -25.41
C LYS A 243 2.59 9.76 -24.99
N LYS A 244 2.82 9.96 -23.68
CA LYS A 244 3.89 10.84 -23.17
C LYS A 244 5.29 10.23 -23.25
N THR A 245 5.40 8.90 -23.38
CA THR A 245 6.70 8.19 -23.48
C THR A 245 7.17 7.94 -24.91
N LYS A 246 6.39 8.39 -25.94
CA LYS A 246 6.76 8.23 -27.36
C LYS A 246 7.20 9.55 -28.03
N ASN A 247 7.26 10.64 -27.29
CA ASN A 247 7.83 11.93 -27.70
C ASN A 247 9.09 12.22 -26.88
#